data_88b976d3083986bb1ebbd3931b150bf6
#
_entry.id   88b976d3083986bb1ebbd3931b150bf6
#
_cell.length_a   1.000
_cell.length_b   1.000
_cell.length_c   1.000
_cell.angle_alpha   90.00
_cell.angle_beta   90.00
_cell.angle_gamma   90.00
#
_symmetry.space_group_name_H-M   'P 1'
#
loop_
_entity.id
_entity.type
_entity.pdbx_description
1 polymer ?
#
loop_
_entity_poly.entity_id
_entity_poly.type
_entity_poly.pdbx_seq_one_letter_code
_entity_poly.pdbx_strand_id
1 'polypeptide(L)'
;YRRQRQMCIRDSYVILPGDPKRCAKIAEHFDNAHLVADSREFVTYTGELDGVKVSVTSTGIGGPSASIAMEELVLCGADTFIRVGTCGGIDLDVKGGDIVVATGAVRMEGTSKEYAPIEYPAVADLDTTNALVAASRKLGYTYHTGVVQCKDAFYGQHEPERMPVSYELLNKWEAWKRVGCKASEMES
;
A
#
# COMPACT_ATOMS: atom_id res chain seq x y z
N TYR A 1 -11.97 13.69 -13.67
CA TYR A 1 -11.85 14.28 -12.34
C TYR A 1 -13.19 14.66 -11.70
N ARG A 2 -14.10 15.38 -12.38
CA ARG A 2 -15.43 15.76 -11.82
C ARG A 2 -16.42 14.60 -11.69
N ARG A 3 -16.28 13.49 -12.43
CA ARG A 3 -17.23 12.36 -12.38
C ARG A 3 -17.09 11.49 -11.12
N GLN A 4 -15.90 11.36 -10.55
CA GLN A 4 -15.68 10.63 -9.29
C GLN A 4 -16.35 11.34 -8.10
N ARG A 5 -16.41 12.67 -8.12
CA ARG A 5 -17.10 13.48 -7.07
C ARG A 5 -18.61 13.29 -6.99
N GLN A 6 -19.27 12.73 -8.03
CA GLN A 6 -20.73 12.52 -8.03
C GLN A 6 -21.15 11.14 -7.52
N MET A 7 -20.19 10.26 -7.27
CA MET A 7 -20.46 8.93 -6.76
C MET A 7 -20.17 8.98 -5.27
N CYS A 8 -21.24 9.11 -4.48
CA CYS A 8 -21.18 9.08 -3.01
C CYS A 8 -20.68 7.72 -2.54
N ILE A 9 -19.34 7.53 -2.56
CA ILE A 9 -18.70 6.54 -1.72
C ILE A 9 -18.85 7.10 -0.31
N ARG A 10 -19.80 6.60 0.45
CA ARG A 10 -19.92 6.85 1.91
C ARG A 10 -19.30 5.66 2.65
N ASP A 11 -18.20 5.14 2.11
CA ASP A 11 -17.58 3.93 2.60
C ASP A 11 -16.36 4.33 3.40
N SER A 12 -16.37 4.07 4.71
CA SER A 12 -15.24 4.39 5.59
C SER A 12 -14.00 3.58 5.21
N TYR A 13 -14.16 2.34 4.73
CA TYR A 13 -13.06 1.40 4.47
C TYR A 13 -12.76 1.27 2.98
N VAL A 14 -11.49 1.46 2.61
CA VAL A 14 -11.03 1.26 1.24
C VAL A 14 -9.78 0.38 1.19
N ILE A 15 -9.85 -0.67 0.37
CA ILE A 15 -8.71 -1.54 0.06
C ILE A 15 -8.01 -0.99 -1.18
N LEU A 16 -6.69 -0.84 -1.13
CA LEU A 16 -5.87 -0.19 -2.14
C LEU A 16 -4.85 -1.16 -2.77
N PRO A 17 -5.21 -1.98 -3.78
CA PRO A 17 -4.22 -2.68 -4.60
C PRO A 17 -3.55 -1.72 -5.59
N GLY A 18 -2.35 -2.05 -6.07
CA GLY A 18 -1.69 -1.30 -7.13
C GLY A 18 -2.30 -1.59 -8.51
N ASP A 19 -2.45 -2.87 -8.85
CA ASP A 19 -2.93 -3.34 -10.15
C ASP A 19 -4.46 -3.26 -10.26
N PRO A 20 -5.02 -2.56 -11.27
CA PRO A 20 -6.46 -2.51 -11.53
C PRO A 20 -7.15 -3.89 -11.63
N LYS A 21 -6.44 -4.87 -12.18
CA LYS A 21 -6.98 -6.23 -12.33
C LYS A 21 -7.25 -6.94 -11.01
N ARG A 22 -6.63 -6.51 -9.92
CA ARG A 22 -6.90 -7.07 -8.59
C ARG A 22 -8.20 -6.56 -8.00
N CYS A 23 -8.70 -5.39 -8.43
CA CYS A 23 -9.94 -4.82 -7.89
C CYS A 23 -11.13 -5.75 -8.07
N ALA A 24 -11.32 -6.32 -9.26
CA ALA A 24 -12.40 -7.27 -9.52
C ALA A 24 -12.27 -8.53 -8.64
N LYS A 25 -11.05 -9.08 -8.50
CA LYS A 25 -10.79 -10.26 -7.66
C LYS A 25 -11.05 -10.01 -6.17
N ILE A 26 -10.69 -8.84 -5.67
CA ILE A 26 -10.97 -8.46 -4.28
C ILE A 26 -12.48 -8.26 -4.10
N ALA A 27 -13.14 -7.63 -5.05
CA ALA A 27 -14.58 -7.38 -5.04
C ALA A 27 -15.43 -8.68 -5.08
N GLU A 28 -14.88 -9.80 -5.57
CA GLU A 28 -15.56 -11.12 -5.50
C GLU A 28 -15.86 -11.56 -4.05
N HIS A 29 -15.17 -11.00 -3.07
CA HIS A 29 -15.41 -11.25 -1.65
C HIS A 29 -16.46 -10.33 -1.02
N PHE A 30 -17.00 -9.36 -1.77
CA PHE A 30 -18.00 -8.42 -1.28
C PHE A 30 -19.41 -8.85 -1.68
N ASP A 31 -20.36 -8.64 -0.80
CA ASP A 31 -21.78 -8.76 -1.13
C ASP A 31 -22.18 -7.57 -2.02
N ASN A 32 -23.03 -7.83 -3.04
CA ASN A 32 -23.56 -6.81 -3.95
C ASN A 32 -22.49 -5.95 -4.64
N ALA A 33 -21.31 -6.51 -4.90
CA ALA A 33 -20.21 -5.80 -5.53
C ALA A 33 -20.58 -5.28 -6.92
N HIS A 34 -20.22 -4.03 -7.21
CA HIS A 34 -20.42 -3.43 -8.52
C HIS A 34 -19.31 -2.44 -8.87
N LEU A 35 -19.03 -2.30 -10.16
CA LEU A 35 -18.07 -1.34 -10.69
C LEU A 35 -18.63 0.08 -10.52
N VAL A 36 -17.83 0.95 -9.89
CA VAL A 36 -18.18 2.34 -9.61
C VAL A 36 -17.44 3.30 -10.55
N ALA A 37 -16.18 3.06 -10.81
CA ALA A 37 -15.34 3.88 -11.66
C ALA A 37 -14.25 3.04 -12.36
N ASP A 38 -13.93 3.43 -13.58
CA ASP A 38 -12.81 2.89 -14.35
C ASP A 38 -12.22 4.03 -15.18
N SER A 39 -11.05 4.54 -14.74
CA SER A 39 -10.37 5.66 -15.40
C SER A 39 -8.87 5.58 -15.15
N ARG A 40 -8.08 5.45 -16.21
CA ARG A 40 -6.64 5.27 -16.17
C ARG A 40 -6.27 4.04 -15.32
N GLU A 41 -5.36 4.23 -14.35
CA GLU A 41 -4.94 3.22 -13.35
C GLU A 41 -5.94 3.06 -12.18
N PHE A 42 -6.96 3.90 -12.09
CA PHE A 42 -7.93 3.93 -11.00
C PHE A 42 -9.21 3.18 -11.36
N VAL A 43 -9.38 1.99 -10.81
CA VAL A 43 -10.58 1.18 -10.95
C VAL A 43 -11.17 0.97 -9.57
N THR A 44 -12.46 1.26 -9.41
CA THR A 44 -13.15 1.18 -8.12
C THR A 44 -14.35 0.25 -8.20
N TYR A 45 -14.42 -0.68 -7.28
CA TYR A 45 -15.61 -1.47 -6.97
C TYR A 45 -16.06 -1.16 -5.54
N THR A 46 -17.38 -1.17 -5.33
CA THR A 46 -18.00 -1.02 -4.00
C THR A 46 -18.95 -2.17 -3.75
N GLY A 47 -19.05 -2.60 -2.50
CA GLY A 47 -19.98 -3.62 -2.03
C GLY A 47 -20.08 -3.60 -0.52
N GLU A 48 -20.40 -4.73 0.09
CA GLU A 48 -20.56 -4.85 1.54
C GLU A 48 -19.78 -6.07 2.07
N LEU A 49 -19.27 -5.97 3.28
CA LEU A 49 -18.72 -7.08 4.08
C LEU A 49 -19.41 -7.06 5.45
N ASP A 50 -20.12 -8.14 5.77
CA ASP A 50 -20.86 -8.25 7.04
C ASP A 50 -21.80 -7.04 7.28
N GLY A 51 -22.41 -6.52 6.22
CA GLY A 51 -23.30 -5.36 6.27
C GLY A 51 -22.60 -4.00 6.39
N VAL A 52 -21.28 -3.97 6.33
CA VAL A 52 -20.47 -2.74 6.32
C VAL A 52 -20.05 -2.45 4.90
N LYS A 53 -20.26 -1.22 4.45
CA LYS A 53 -19.81 -0.78 3.12
C LYS A 53 -18.29 -0.76 3.04
N VAL A 54 -17.79 -1.29 1.93
CA VAL A 54 -16.36 -1.36 1.63
C VAL A 54 -16.14 -1.10 0.15
N SER A 55 -15.06 -0.41 -0.15
CA SER A 55 -14.60 -0.20 -1.52
C SER A 55 -13.22 -0.80 -1.74
N VAL A 56 -12.92 -1.10 -2.98
CA VAL A 56 -11.57 -1.41 -3.44
C VAL A 56 -11.24 -0.49 -4.60
N THR A 57 -10.09 0.20 -4.52
CA THR A 57 -9.64 1.14 -5.57
C THR A 57 -8.18 0.88 -5.88
N SER A 58 -7.84 0.67 -7.15
CA SER A 58 -6.44 0.57 -7.56
C SER A 58 -5.73 1.91 -7.52
N THR A 59 -4.46 1.88 -7.16
CA THR A 59 -3.64 3.09 -7.02
C THR A 59 -2.67 3.31 -8.18
N GLY A 60 -2.46 2.30 -9.03
CA GLY A 60 -1.32 2.31 -9.94
C GLY A 60 0.00 2.08 -9.19
N ILE A 61 1.10 2.59 -9.73
CA ILE A 61 2.45 2.42 -9.22
C ILE A 61 2.98 3.75 -8.66
N GLY A 62 3.54 3.69 -7.46
CA GLY A 62 4.28 4.77 -6.84
C GLY A 62 3.45 5.74 -6.00
N GLY A 63 4.14 6.44 -5.13
CA GLY A 63 3.56 7.41 -4.19
C GLY A 63 2.69 8.49 -4.84
N PRO A 64 3.12 9.14 -5.95
CA PRO A 64 2.32 10.19 -6.61
C PRO A 64 0.94 9.69 -7.06
N SER A 65 0.86 8.49 -7.63
CA SER A 65 -0.42 7.93 -8.07
C SER A 65 -1.28 7.49 -6.88
N ALA A 66 -0.67 6.87 -5.88
CA ALA A 66 -1.36 6.45 -4.65
C ALA A 66 -1.94 7.65 -3.89
N SER A 67 -1.19 8.75 -3.77
CA SER A 67 -1.66 9.96 -3.07
C SER A 67 -2.85 10.61 -3.77
N ILE A 68 -2.87 10.65 -5.10
CA ILE A 68 -4.04 11.15 -5.86
C ILE A 68 -5.28 10.31 -5.55
N ALA A 69 -5.14 8.96 -5.56
CA ALA A 69 -6.26 8.08 -5.23
C ALA A 69 -6.78 8.34 -3.80
N MET A 70 -5.89 8.40 -2.81
CA MET A 70 -6.27 8.61 -1.41
C MET A 70 -6.94 9.96 -1.18
N GLU A 71 -6.39 11.04 -1.72
CA GLU A 71 -6.98 12.39 -1.62
C GLU A 71 -8.41 12.43 -2.18
N GLU A 72 -8.63 11.85 -3.36
CA GLU A 72 -9.96 11.82 -3.96
C GLU A 72 -10.93 10.92 -3.17
N LEU A 73 -10.46 9.81 -2.62
CA LEU A 73 -11.27 8.93 -1.77
C LEU A 73 -11.65 9.60 -0.44
N VAL A 74 -10.75 10.35 0.17
CA VAL A 74 -11.07 11.18 1.36
C VAL A 74 -12.17 12.20 1.04
N LEU A 75 -12.09 12.86 -0.12
CA LEU A 75 -13.17 13.77 -0.57
C LEU A 75 -14.50 13.05 -0.81
N CYS A 76 -14.47 11.75 -1.05
CA CYS A 76 -15.67 10.90 -1.17
C CYS A 76 -16.18 10.38 0.19
N GLY A 77 -15.43 10.58 1.27
CA GLY A 77 -15.82 10.20 2.64
C GLY A 77 -15.09 8.99 3.23
N ALA A 78 -14.07 8.46 2.54
CA ALA A 78 -13.24 7.40 3.08
C ALA A 78 -12.35 7.93 4.21
N ASP A 79 -12.15 7.11 5.25
CA ASP A 79 -11.33 7.45 6.42
C ASP A 79 -10.35 6.35 6.83
N THR A 80 -10.54 5.13 6.33
CA THR A 80 -9.70 3.99 6.65
C THR A 80 -9.19 3.31 5.40
N PHE A 81 -7.87 3.22 5.26
CA PHE A 81 -7.21 2.69 4.06
C PHE A 81 -6.34 1.49 4.39
N ILE A 82 -6.49 0.41 3.62
CA ILE A 82 -5.67 -0.79 3.72
C ILE A 82 -4.97 -1.01 2.39
N ARG A 83 -3.68 -0.72 2.34
CA ARG A 83 -2.86 -1.00 1.16
C ARG A 83 -2.56 -2.50 1.06
N VAL A 84 -2.87 -3.10 -0.08
CA VAL A 84 -2.62 -4.50 -0.37
C VAL A 84 -1.76 -4.61 -1.63
N GLY A 85 -0.49 -4.91 -1.48
CA GLY A 85 0.46 -4.97 -2.58
C GLY A 85 1.38 -6.17 -2.49
N THR A 86 2.28 -6.27 -3.46
CA THR A 86 3.43 -7.16 -3.43
C THR A 86 4.65 -6.38 -2.96
N CYS A 87 5.56 -7.05 -2.27
CA CYS A 87 6.81 -6.48 -1.81
C CYS A 87 7.97 -7.46 -2.02
N GLY A 88 9.18 -6.94 -2.09
CA GLY A 88 10.40 -7.74 -2.10
C GLY A 88 10.95 -7.87 -0.68
N GLY A 89 11.19 -9.10 -0.20
CA GLY A 89 11.79 -9.31 1.11
C GLY A 89 13.21 -8.72 1.20
N ILE A 90 13.50 -7.99 2.28
CA ILE A 90 14.84 -7.52 2.65
C ILE A 90 15.42 -8.44 3.72
N ASP A 91 14.62 -8.74 4.75
CA ASP A 91 14.97 -9.68 5.81
C ASP A 91 15.01 -11.11 5.26
N LEU A 92 16.05 -11.86 5.59
CA LEU A 92 16.23 -13.24 5.12
C LEU A 92 15.18 -14.22 5.65
N ASP A 93 14.47 -13.87 6.72
CA ASP A 93 13.38 -14.67 7.26
C ASP A 93 12.10 -14.53 6.46
N VAL A 94 11.93 -13.44 5.68
CA VAL A 94 10.77 -13.21 4.81
C VAL A 94 10.92 -14.02 3.53
N LYS A 95 10.05 -15.00 3.34
CA LYS A 95 10.06 -15.91 2.18
C LYS A 95 8.95 -15.54 1.19
N GLY A 96 9.09 -16.03 -0.05
CA GLY A 96 8.04 -15.88 -1.06
C GLY A 96 6.74 -16.53 -0.59
N GLY A 97 5.65 -15.77 -0.60
CA GLY A 97 4.34 -16.20 -0.10
C GLY A 97 4.00 -15.79 1.33
N ASP A 98 4.99 -15.31 2.09
CA ASP A 98 4.74 -14.76 3.42
C ASP A 98 4.03 -13.41 3.35
N ILE A 99 3.26 -13.08 4.39
CA ILE A 99 2.63 -11.77 4.56
C ILE A 99 3.56 -10.85 5.36
N VAL A 100 3.73 -9.61 4.89
CA VAL A 100 4.39 -8.55 5.66
C VAL A 100 3.35 -7.51 6.05
N VAL A 101 3.07 -7.39 7.34
CA VAL A 101 2.23 -6.34 7.90
C VAL A 101 3.13 -5.18 8.33
N ALA A 102 3.12 -4.11 7.55
CA ALA A 102 3.95 -2.93 7.80
C ALA A 102 3.49 -2.19 9.06
N THR A 103 4.42 -1.90 9.96
CA THR A 103 4.18 -1.06 11.15
C THR A 103 4.64 0.38 10.93
N GLY A 104 5.38 0.61 9.87
CA GLY A 104 5.88 1.91 9.44
C GLY A 104 6.70 1.77 8.18
N ALA A 105 7.10 2.89 7.58
CA ALA A 105 7.87 2.92 6.35
C ALA A 105 9.09 3.84 6.44
N VAL A 106 10.18 3.40 5.79
CA VAL A 106 11.31 4.29 5.47
C VAL A 106 10.89 5.18 4.30
N ARG A 107 10.87 6.47 4.52
CA ARG A 107 10.45 7.50 3.55
C ARG A 107 11.57 7.82 2.56
N MET A 108 11.93 6.86 1.70
CA MET A 108 12.98 7.01 0.68
C MET A 108 12.43 7.49 -0.67
N GLU A 109 11.24 8.03 -0.67
CA GLU A 109 10.51 8.55 -1.82
C GLU A 109 10.26 10.07 -1.69
N GLY A 110 9.71 10.72 -2.71
CA GLY A 110 9.50 12.16 -2.75
C GLY A 110 8.13 12.60 -2.25
N THR A 111 7.09 11.81 -2.49
CA THR A 111 5.69 12.22 -2.28
C THR A 111 5.40 12.57 -0.82
N SER A 112 5.77 11.71 0.12
CA SER A 112 5.47 11.94 1.54
C SER A 112 6.18 13.16 2.12
N LYS A 113 7.28 13.60 1.50
CA LYS A 113 8.02 14.81 1.92
C LYS A 113 7.26 16.10 1.59
N GLU A 114 6.33 16.04 0.63
CA GLU A 114 5.44 17.16 0.33
C GLU A 114 4.24 17.22 1.29
N TYR A 115 3.93 16.12 1.99
CA TYR A 115 2.87 16.05 2.99
C TYR A 115 3.35 16.35 4.41
N ALA A 116 4.56 15.92 4.76
CA ALA A 116 5.11 16.09 6.11
C ALA A 116 6.65 16.22 6.09
N PRO A 117 7.26 16.94 7.05
CA PRO A 117 8.71 16.98 7.20
C PRO A 117 9.31 15.59 7.28
N ILE A 118 10.56 15.41 6.80
CA ILE A 118 11.19 14.07 6.75
C ILE A 118 11.35 13.46 8.15
N GLU A 119 11.44 14.28 9.18
CA GLU A 119 11.58 13.87 10.56
C GLU A 119 10.28 13.28 11.14
N TYR A 120 9.12 13.56 10.52
CA TYR A 120 7.86 12.97 10.95
C TYR A 120 7.81 11.51 10.50
N PRO A 121 7.64 10.55 11.43
CA PRO A 121 7.68 9.14 11.09
C PRO A 121 6.44 8.71 10.28
N ALA A 122 6.66 7.86 9.27
CA ALA A 122 5.58 7.15 8.59
C ALA A 122 5.22 5.91 9.41
N VAL A 123 4.17 6.00 10.21
CA VAL A 123 3.68 4.91 11.05
C VAL A 123 2.29 4.46 10.61
N ALA A 124 2.04 3.16 10.66
CA ALA A 124 0.74 2.60 10.37
C ALA A 124 -0.22 2.81 11.57
N ASP A 125 -1.52 2.87 11.26
CA ASP A 125 -2.55 2.86 12.30
C ASP A 125 -2.49 1.57 13.12
N LEU A 126 -2.50 1.71 14.45
CA LEU A 126 -2.28 0.59 15.37
C LEU A 126 -3.43 -0.42 15.34
N ASP A 127 -4.68 0.06 15.31
CA ASP A 127 -5.85 -0.82 15.34
C ASP A 127 -5.98 -1.61 14.04
N THR A 128 -5.79 -0.96 12.90
CA THR A 128 -5.76 -1.61 11.59
C THR A 128 -4.61 -2.63 11.49
N THR A 129 -3.42 -2.28 11.98
CA THR A 129 -2.27 -3.20 12.03
C THR A 129 -2.58 -4.45 12.87
N ASN A 130 -3.14 -4.28 14.05
CA ASN A 130 -3.53 -5.38 14.92
C ASN A 130 -4.60 -6.26 14.27
N ALA A 131 -5.57 -5.68 13.57
CA ALA A 131 -6.60 -6.42 12.84
C ALA A 131 -6.00 -7.27 11.71
N LEU A 132 -5.05 -6.74 10.95
CA LEU A 132 -4.34 -7.47 9.88
C LEU A 132 -3.50 -8.63 10.43
N VAL A 133 -2.81 -8.42 11.56
CA VAL A 133 -2.06 -9.48 12.27
C VAL A 133 -3.01 -10.57 12.75
N ALA A 134 -4.13 -10.20 13.36
CA ALA A 134 -5.13 -11.16 13.83
C ALA A 134 -5.72 -11.97 12.65
N ALA A 135 -6.03 -11.32 11.53
CA ALA A 135 -6.53 -11.98 10.33
C ALA A 135 -5.50 -12.96 9.73
N SER A 136 -4.24 -12.54 9.62
CA SER A 136 -3.15 -13.41 9.11
C SER A 136 -3.00 -14.66 9.98
N ARG A 137 -3.05 -14.49 11.29
CA ARG A 137 -2.98 -15.59 12.25
C ARG A 137 -4.18 -16.51 12.17
N LYS A 138 -5.38 -15.95 12.08
CA LYS A 138 -6.65 -16.72 11.94
C LYS A 138 -6.66 -17.57 10.67
N LEU A 139 -6.11 -17.07 9.59
CA LEU A 139 -6.04 -17.73 8.30
C LEU A 139 -4.87 -18.71 8.17
N GLY A 140 -3.98 -18.77 9.17
CA GLY A 140 -2.84 -19.69 9.18
C GLY A 140 -1.68 -19.29 8.26
N TYR A 141 -1.62 -18.02 7.84
CA TYR A 141 -0.51 -17.55 7.03
C TYR A 141 0.75 -17.27 7.89
N THR A 142 1.91 -17.57 7.33
CA THR A 142 3.16 -17.06 7.86
C THR A 142 3.20 -15.56 7.64
N TYR A 143 3.43 -14.80 8.71
CA TYR A 143 3.45 -13.35 8.63
C TYR A 143 4.61 -12.75 9.44
N HIS A 144 5.06 -11.60 9.00
CA HIS A 144 6.08 -10.77 9.64
C HIS A 144 5.51 -9.38 9.90
N THR A 145 5.94 -8.77 11.00
CA THR A 145 5.61 -7.37 11.31
C THR A 145 6.88 -6.55 11.36
N GLY A 146 6.85 -5.33 10.89
CA GLY A 146 8.00 -4.43 10.97
C GLY A 146 7.97 -3.32 9.93
N VAL A 147 9.06 -2.59 9.89
CA VAL A 147 9.23 -1.46 8.97
C VAL A 147 9.51 -1.98 7.56
N VAL A 148 8.90 -1.35 6.57
CA VAL A 148 9.18 -1.57 5.14
C VAL A 148 9.94 -0.38 4.57
N GLN A 149 10.62 -0.56 3.44
CA GLN A 149 11.23 0.54 2.72
C GLN A 149 10.34 0.95 1.55
N CYS A 150 9.90 2.21 1.53
CA CYS A 150 9.21 2.80 0.40
C CYS A 150 10.18 3.61 -0.47
N LYS A 151 10.14 3.38 -1.79
CA LYS A 151 11.05 4.02 -2.77
C LYS A 151 10.34 4.40 -4.06
N ASP A 152 10.91 5.32 -4.81
CA ASP A 152 10.41 5.74 -6.14
C ASP A 152 11.02 4.94 -7.31
N ALA A 153 12.28 4.53 -7.18
CA ALA A 153 13.01 3.93 -8.28
C ALA A 153 13.17 2.42 -8.11
N PHE A 154 12.34 1.64 -8.84
CA PHE A 154 12.37 0.17 -8.80
C PHE A 154 13.76 -0.39 -9.14
N TYR A 155 14.34 0.02 -10.25
CA TYR A 155 15.65 -0.47 -10.70
C TYR A 155 16.81 0.05 -9.88
N GLY A 156 16.62 1.13 -9.12
CA GLY A 156 17.63 1.60 -8.16
C GLY A 156 17.94 0.59 -7.05
N GLN A 157 17.01 -0.33 -6.78
CA GLN A 157 17.20 -1.43 -5.84
C GLN A 157 17.63 -2.73 -6.52
N HIS A 158 17.04 -3.07 -7.67
CA HIS A 158 17.26 -4.36 -8.31
C HIS A 158 18.52 -4.41 -9.17
N GLU A 159 18.98 -3.26 -9.66
CA GLU A 159 20.18 -3.13 -10.48
C GLU A 159 20.96 -1.86 -10.09
N PRO A 160 21.33 -1.71 -8.81
CA PRO A 160 21.93 -0.48 -8.29
C PRO A 160 23.27 -0.13 -8.96
N GLU A 161 24.00 -1.12 -9.43
CA GLU A 161 25.31 -0.92 -10.10
C GLU A 161 25.19 -0.14 -11.40
N ARG A 162 24.05 -0.16 -12.05
CA ARG A 162 23.75 0.62 -13.29
C ARG A 162 23.48 2.08 -13.01
N MET A 163 23.23 2.44 -11.76
CA MET A 163 22.82 3.80 -11.38
C MET A 163 24.03 4.70 -11.13
N PRO A 164 23.98 5.97 -11.55
CA PRO A 164 25.05 6.92 -11.29
C PRO A 164 25.40 7.07 -9.78
N VAL A 165 24.43 6.84 -8.90
CA VAL A 165 24.55 6.93 -7.44
C VAL A 165 24.66 5.54 -6.79
N SER A 166 25.20 4.57 -7.49
CA SER A 166 25.30 3.16 -7.05
C SER A 166 25.87 3.00 -5.64
N TYR A 167 26.90 3.76 -5.31
CA TYR A 167 27.53 3.77 -3.99
C TYR A 167 26.55 4.13 -2.87
N GLU A 168 25.68 5.10 -3.11
CA GLU A 168 24.65 5.51 -2.12
C GLU A 168 23.58 4.44 -1.96
N LEU A 169 23.09 3.89 -3.06
CA LEU A 169 22.06 2.85 -3.07
C LEU A 169 22.53 1.58 -2.36
N LEU A 170 23.74 1.11 -2.65
CA LEU A 170 24.33 -0.06 -2.01
C LEU A 170 24.54 0.16 -0.51
N ASN A 171 25.07 1.31 -0.10
CA ASN A 171 25.26 1.63 1.30
C ASN A 171 23.93 1.72 2.06
N LYS A 172 22.88 2.34 1.48
CA LYS A 172 21.55 2.39 2.06
C LYS A 172 20.95 0.99 2.19
N TRP A 173 21.10 0.13 1.19
CA TRP A 173 20.62 -1.24 1.25
C TRP A 173 21.19 -2.01 2.42
N GLU A 174 22.52 -1.90 2.67
CA GLU A 174 23.15 -2.48 3.85
C GLU A 174 22.60 -1.89 5.16
N ALA A 175 22.33 -0.59 5.18
CA ALA A 175 21.72 0.05 6.35
C ALA A 175 20.31 -0.51 6.63
N TRP A 176 19.48 -0.69 5.59
CA TRP A 176 18.13 -1.23 5.77
C TRP A 176 18.13 -2.66 6.32
N LYS A 177 19.05 -3.49 5.87
CA LYS A 177 19.25 -4.84 6.43
C LYS A 177 19.64 -4.76 7.92
N ARG A 178 20.57 -3.89 8.27
CA ARG A 178 21.06 -3.75 9.65
C ARG A 178 20.01 -3.21 10.62
N VAL A 179 19.11 -2.34 10.18
CA VAL A 179 18.01 -1.84 11.02
C VAL A 179 16.79 -2.76 11.01
N GLY A 180 16.84 -3.87 10.28
CA GLY A 180 15.80 -4.90 10.29
C GLY A 180 14.56 -4.57 9.47
N CYS A 181 14.68 -3.78 8.39
CA CYS A 181 13.60 -3.63 7.43
C CYS A 181 13.16 -4.99 6.88
N LYS A 182 11.85 -5.23 6.84
CA LYS A 182 11.29 -6.51 6.44
C LYS A 182 11.19 -6.67 4.93
N ALA A 183 10.73 -5.64 4.26
CA ALA A 183 10.46 -5.70 2.81
C ALA A 183 10.59 -4.31 2.18
N SER A 184 10.56 -4.29 0.85
CA SER A 184 10.59 -3.08 0.04
C SER A 184 9.39 -3.03 -0.91
N GLU A 185 8.83 -1.86 -1.07
CA GLU A 185 7.70 -1.57 -1.95
C GLU A 185 7.72 -0.09 -2.42
N MET A 186 6.63 0.46 -2.98
CA MET A 186 6.66 1.77 -3.63
C MET A 186 5.48 2.70 -3.27
N GLU A 187 4.56 2.33 -2.38
CA GLU A 187 3.30 3.06 -2.12
C GLU A 187 2.90 3.19 -0.63
N SER A 188 3.74 2.81 0.31
CA SER A 188 3.43 2.96 1.76
C SER A 188 3.89 4.28 2.35
#